data_7bcb06f2378d8595cdd88cdeeefa9e7f
#
_entry.id   7bcb06f2378d8595cdd88cdeeefa9e7f
#
_cell.length_a   1.000
_cell.length_b   1.000
_cell.length_c   1.000
_cell.angle_alpha   90.00
_cell.angle_beta   90.00
_cell.angle_gamma   90.00
#
_symmetry.space_group_name_H-M   'P 1'
#
loop_
_entity.id
_entity.type
_entity.pdbx_description
1 polymer ?
#
loop_
_entity_poly.entity_id
_entity_poly.type
_entity_poly.pdbx_seq_one_letter_code
_entity_poly.pdbx_strand_id
1 'polypeptide(L)'
;MTPLRIVVGADDAGYAYKEALKADLAADARVVEVVDVGVGADATTPYPDVAHAAAEMVADGRADRALLVCGTGLGMAIAANKVPGIRAVTAHDSFSVERSVLSNNAQVLALGQRVVGLELARRLVREWLGYEFDPASASAAKVALIDELDRRGADSGAQAGPTTTTTTCGS
;
A
#
# COMPACT_ATOMS: atom_id res chain seq x y z
N MET A 1 -3.95 -9.45 -19.81
CA MET A 1 -3.80 -8.92 -18.43
C MET A 1 -4.03 -10.08 -17.47
N THR A 2 -3.11 -10.33 -16.55
CA THR A 2 -3.27 -11.38 -15.53
C THR A 2 -4.33 -10.93 -14.52
N PRO A 3 -5.26 -11.80 -14.12
CA PRO A 3 -6.24 -11.47 -13.08
C PRO A 3 -5.55 -11.10 -11.76
N LEU A 4 -6.08 -10.11 -11.05
CA LEU A 4 -5.46 -9.51 -9.87
C LEU A 4 -6.10 -10.05 -8.58
N ARG A 5 -5.26 -10.34 -7.58
CA ARG A 5 -5.64 -10.53 -6.18
C ARG A 5 -5.39 -9.22 -5.45
N ILE A 6 -6.43 -8.65 -4.87
CA ILE A 6 -6.36 -7.34 -4.21
C ILE A 6 -6.57 -7.51 -2.71
N VAL A 7 -5.70 -6.93 -1.91
CA VAL A 7 -5.96 -6.74 -0.49
C VAL A 7 -6.48 -5.32 -0.25
N VAL A 8 -7.53 -5.20 0.56
CA VAL A 8 -8.09 -3.90 0.97
C VAL A 8 -7.96 -3.71 2.47
N GLY A 9 -7.74 -2.47 2.90
CA GLY A 9 -7.64 -2.12 4.30
C GLY A 9 -8.03 -0.68 4.58
N ALA A 10 -8.59 -0.44 5.76
CA ALA A 10 -8.89 0.89 6.27
C ALA A 10 -8.83 0.95 7.79
N ASP A 11 -8.62 2.15 8.34
CA ASP A 11 -9.00 2.48 9.71
C ASP A 11 -10.50 2.89 9.77
N ASP A 12 -10.96 3.29 10.94
CA ASP A 12 -12.32 3.78 11.15
C ASP A 12 -12.66 4.99 10.26
N ALA A 13 -11.71 5.88 10.01
CA ALA A 13 -11.89 7.06 9.17
C ALA A 13 -12.04 6.75 7.67
N GLY A 14 -11.61 5.58 7.21
CA GLY A 14 -11.68 5.11 5.83
C GLY A 14 -12.72 4.02 5.58
N TYR A 15 -13.38 3.53 6.63
CA TYR A 15 -14.23 2.35 6.58
C TYR A 15 -15.30 2.39 5.48
N ALA A 16 -16.07 3.50 5.39
CA ALA A 16 -17.18 3.58 4.43
C ALA A 16 -16.70 3.50 2.97
N TYR A 17 -15.57 4.12 2.65
CA TYR A 17 -14.99 4.04 1.31
C TYR A 17 -14.38 2.66 1.03
N LYS A 18 -13.71 2.06 2.02
CA LYS A 18 -13.19 0.69 1.89
C LYS A 18 -14.32 -0.27 1.52
N GLU A 19 -15.46 -0.23 2.23
CA GLU A 19 -16.59 -1.14 1.93
C GLU A 19 -17.17 -0.90 0.53
N ALA A 20 -17.36 0.36 0.11
CA ALA A 20 -17.86 0.68 -1.22
C ALA A 20 -16.89 0.22 -2.32
N LEU A 21 -15.60 0.51 -2.17
CA LEU A 21 -14.57 0.16 -3.16
C LEU A 21 -14.29 -1.36 -3.17
N LYS A 22 -14.38 -2.04 -2.03
CA LYS A 22 -14.31 -3.50 -1.94
C LYS A 22 -15.40 -4.18 -2.76
N ALA A 23 -16.63 -3.67 -2.66
CA ALA A 23 -17.74 -4.19 -3.46
C ALA A 23 -17.53 -3.96 -4.97
N ASP A 24 -17.02 -2.78 -5.36
CA ASP A 24 -16.70 -2.48 -6.75
C ASP A 24 -15.56 -3.36 -7.28
N LEU A 25 -14.52 -3.60 -6.48
CA LEU A 25 -13.41 -4.50 -6.81
C LEU A 25 -13.86 -5.95 -7.00
N ALA A 26 -14.73 -6.44 -6.11
CA ALA A 26 -15.25 -7.80 -6.20
C ALA A 26 -16.15 -8.02 -7.43
N ALA A 27 -16.73 -6.96 -7.98
CA ALA A 27 -17.53 -6.99 -9.20
C ALA A 27 -16.71 -6.78 -10.49
N ASP A 28 -15.43 -6.42 -10.40
CA ASP A 28 -14.58 -6.15 -11.57
C ASP A 28 -13.98 -7.44 -12.12
N ALA A 29 -14.19 -7.72 -13.41
CA ALA A 29 -13.73 -8.95 -14.07
C ALA A 29 -12.18 -9.11 -14.08
N ARG A 30 -11.42 -8.06 -13.80
CA ARG A 30 -9.95 -8.11 -13.67
C ARG A 30 -9.49 -8.59 -12.30
N VAL A 31 -10.39 -8.69 -11.32
CA VAL A 31 -10.09 -9.06 -9.93
C VAL A 31 -10.65 -10.46 -9.66
N VAL A 32 -9.80 -11.38 -9.22
CA VAL A 32 -10.21 -12.78 -8.91
C VAL A 32 -10.37 -13.01 -7.42
N GLU A 33 -9.78 -12.16 -6.59
CA GLU A 33 -9.85 -12.26 -5.14
C GLU A 33 -9.73 -10.89 -4.50
N VAL A 34 -10.54 -10.65 -3.47
CA VAL A 34 -10.43 -9.48 -2.60
C VAL A 34 -10.33 -9.94 -1.15
N VAL A 35 -9.19 -9.68 -0.51
CA VAL A 35 -8.96 -9.95 0.92
C VAL A 35 -9.09 -8.66 1.70
N ASP A 36 -9.84 -8.66 2.78
CA ASP A 36 -10.05 -7.51 3.65
C ASP A 36 -9.27 -7.68 4.96
N VAL A 37 -8.28 -6.84 5.18
CA VAL A 37 -7.47 -6.79 6.41
C VAL A 37 -7.77 -5.56 7.26
N GLY A 38 -8.77 -4.77 6.85
CA GLY A 38 -9.18 -3.56 7.55
C GLY A 38 -10.12 -3.81 8.71
N VAL A 39 -10.53 -2.69 9.33
CA VAL A 39 -11.46 -2.79 10.45
C VAL A 39 -12.87 -3.18 9.98
N GLY A 40 -13.59 -3.90 10.85
CA GLY A 40 -15.05 -4.03 10.76
C GLY A 40 -15.75 -2.76 11.25
N ALA A 41 -17.09 -2.73 11.14
CA ALA A 41 -17.90 -1.55 11.45
C ALA A 41 -17.72 -0.99 12.89
N ASP A 42 -17.50 -1.89 13.85
CA ASP A 42 -17.40 -1.55 15.29
C ASP A 42 -15.97 -1.71 15.86
N ALA A 43 -14.97 -1.88 14.98
CA ALA A 43 -13.59 -2.09 15.39
C ALA A 43 -12.75 -0.85 15.11
N THR A 44 -11.79 -0.59 15.99
CA THR A 44 -10.77 0.43 15.80
C THR A 44 -9.42 -0.25 15.79
N THR A 45 -8.72 -0.21 14.65
CA THR A 45 -7.33 -0.65 14.54
C THR A 45 -6.50 0.52 14.06
N PRO A 46 -5.36 0.81 14.67
CA PRO A 46 -4.48 1.87 14.19
C PRO A 46 -4.12 1.67 12.71
N TYR A 47 -4.23 2.73 11.92
CA TYR A 47 -3.95 2.66 10.47
C TYR A 47 -2.58 2.05 10.12
N PRO A 48 -1.49 2.21 10.93
CA PRO A 48 -0.22 1.60 10.60
C PRO A 48 -0.26 0.08 10.58
N ASP A 49 -1.00 -0.54 11.52
CA ASP A 49 -1.10 -2.00 11.62
C ASP A 49 -1.85 -2.59 10.41
N VAL A 50 -2.93 -1.93 9.99
CA VAL A 50 -3.69 -2.30 8.79
C VAL A 50 -2.83 -2.15 7.54
N ALA A 51 -2.13 -1.03 7.41
CA ALA A 51 -1.27 -0.78 6.25
C ALA A 51 -0.11 -1.78 6.17
N HIS A 52 0.50 -2.11 7.31
CA HIS A 52 1.56 -3.09 7.40
C HIS A 52 1.08 -4.49 7.00
N ALA A 53 -0.04 -4.96 7.56
CA ALA A 53 -0.62 -6.26 7.23
C ALA A 53 -0.94 -6.40 5.73
N ALA A 54 -1.52 -5.36 5.11
CA ALA A 54 -1.79 -5.35 3.67
C ALA A 54 -0.50 -5.37 2.84
N ALA A 55 0.50 -4.58 3.25
CA ALA A 55 1.78 -4.50 2.56
C ALA A 55 2.56 -5.83 2.63
N GLU A 56 2.55 -6.52 3.78
CA GLU A 56 3.13 -7.86 3.92
C GLU A 56 2.46 -8.87 2.98
N MET A 57 1.14 -8.84 2.83
CA MET A 57 0.45 -9.72 1.88
C MET A 57 0.93 -9.53 0.45
N VAL A 58 1.22 -8.28 0.06
CA VAL A 58 1.77 -7.99 -1.27
C VAL A 58 3.23 -8.41 -1.37
N ALA A 59 4.05 -8.14 -0.36
CA ALA A 59 5.47 -8.52 -0.33
C ALA A 59 5.66 -10.04 -0.38
N ASP A 60 4.79 -10.80 0.31
CA ASP A 60 4.79 -12.27 0.33
C ASP A 60 4.17 -12.91 -0.95
N GLY A 61 3.67 -12.11 -1.88
CA GLY A 61 3.00 -12.60 -3.08
C GLY A 61 1.63 -13.25 -2.83
N ARG A 62 1.03 -13.01 -1.67
CA ARG A 62 -0.36 -13.44 -1.35
C ARG A 62 -1.41 -12.54 -2.00
N ALA A 63 -1.06 -11.30 -2.30
CA ALA A 63 -1.84 -10.36 -3.10
C ALA A 63 -0.93 -9.70 -4.14
N ASP A 64 -1.50 -9.23 -5.23
CA ASP A 64 -0.75 -8.55 -6.29
C ASP A 64 -0.69 -7.04 -6.05
N ARG A 65 -1.74 -6.47 -5.44
CA ARG A 65 -1.85 -5.04 -5.12
C ARG A 65 -2.66 -4.82 -3.84
N ALA A 66 -2.45 -3.66 -3.21
CA ALA A 66 -3.25 -3.23 -2.06
C ALA A 66 -3.95 -1.90 -2.31
N LEU A 67 -5.21 -1.80 -1.88
CA LEU A 67 -5.97 -0.57 -1.79
C LEU A 67 -6.20 -0.21 -0.33
N LEU A 68 -5.64 0.92 0.11
CA LEU A 68 -5.71 1.38 1.49
C LEU A 68 -6.51 2.69 1.60
N VAL A 69 -7.34 2.81 2.62
CA VAL A 69 -8.15 4.02 2.84
C VAL A 69 -8.05 4.46 4.30
N CYS A 70 -7.80 5.74 4.51
CA CYS A 70 -7.95 6.38 5.81
C CYS A 70 -8.52 7.80 5.63
N GLY A 71 -8.39 8.67 6.60
CA GLY A 71 -8.86 10.06 6.46
C GLY A 71 -8.17 10.82 5.32
N THR A 72 -6.86 10.62 5.11
CA THR A 72 -6.06 11.34 4.11
C THR A 72 -5.30 10.45 3.13
N GLY A 73 -5.13 9.17 3.42
CA GLY A 73 -4.27 8.24 2.68
C GLY A 73 -2.77 8.35 3.01
N LEU A 74 -2.34 9.46 3.62
CA LEU A 74 -0.92 9.74 3.83
C LEU A 74 -0.25 8.76 4.79
N GLY A 75 -0.82 8.57 5.97
CA GLY A 75 -0.28 7.68 6.99
C GLY A 75 -0.25 6.22 6.55
N MET A 76 -1.28 5.77 5.81
CA MET A 76 -1.32 4.44 5.22
C MET A 76 -0.16 4.20 4.25
N ALA A 77 0.10 5.16 3.34
CA ALA A 77 1.21 5.05 2.39
C ALA A 77 2.57 5.05 3.10
N ILE A 78 2.76 5.92 4.11
CA ILE A 78 4.00 5.99 4.90
C ILE A 78 4.25 4.65 5.62
N ALA A 79 3.22 4.09 6.25
CA ALA A 79 3.33 2.83 6.99
C ALA A 79 3.60 1.64 6.05
N ALA A 80 2.86 1.53 4.94
CA ALA A 80 3.06 0.47 3.95
C ALA A 80 4.50 0.49 3.36
N ASN A 81 5.09 1.66 3.13
CA ASN A 81 6.46 1.80 2.66
C ASN A 81 7.54 1.39 3.69
N LYS A 82 7.15 0.97 4.91
CA LYS A 82 8.08 0.37 5.87
C LYS A 82 8.32 -1.12 5.63
N VAL A 83 7.51 -1.75 4.78
CA VAL A 83 7.70 -3.14 4.36
C VAL A 83 8.64 -3.15 3.15
N PRO A 84 9.80 -3.83 3.23
CA PRO A 84 10.76 -3.88 2.13
C PRO A 84 10.14 -4.39 0.82
N GLY A 85 10.50 -3.77 -0.30
CA GLY A 85 9.98 -4.11 -1.63
C GLY A 85 8.61 -3.49 -1.95
N ILE A 86 7.97 -2.80 -1.00
CA ILE A 86 6.69 -2.14 -1.20
C ILE A 86 6.88 -0.69 -1.60
N ARG A 87 6.17 -0.31 -2.66
CA ARG A 87 6.05 1.06 -3.14
C ARG A 87 4.59 1.49 -3.02
N ALA A 88 4.30 2.21 -1.94
CA ALA A 88 2.98 2.75 -1.64
C ALA A 88 2.92 4.24 -1.95
N VAL A 89 1.85 4.67 -2.58
CA VAL A 89 1.62 6.07 -2.93
C VAL A 89 0.25 6.53 -2.47
N THR A 90 0.16 7.82 -2.13
CA THR A 90 -1.12 8.51 -2.01
C THR A 90 -1.33 9.29 -3.30
N ALA A 91 -2.38 8.97 -4.06
CA ALA A 91 -2.66 9.62 -5.34
C ALA A 91 -4.18 9.90 -5.49
N HIS A 92 -4.54 11.15 -5.65
CA HIS A 92 -5.92 11.63 -5.67
C HIS A 92 -6.34 12.21 -7.02
N ASP A 93 -5.58 11.96 -8.09
CA ASP A 93 -5.85 12.37 -9.46
C ASP A 93 -5.41 11.29 -10.45
N SER A 94 -6.02 11.29 -11.65
CA SER A 94 -5.79 10.26 -12.67
C SER A 94 -4.34 10.20 -13.14
N PHE A 95 -3.65 11.34 -13.26
CA PHE A 95 -2.27 11.36 -13.74
C PHE A 95 -1.30 10.77 -12.70
N SER A 96 -1.46 11.14 -11.43
CA SER A 96 -0.66 10.56 -10.35
C SER A 96 -0.90 9.06 -10.20
N VAL A 97 -2.16 8.59 -10.29
CA VAL A 97 -2.49 7.16 -10.27
C VAL A 97 -1.86 6.41 -11.44
N GLU A 98 -1.95 6.95 -12.66
CA GLU A 98 -1.28 6.37 -13.83
C GLU A 98 0.23 6.27 -13.62
N ARG A 99 0.88 7.39 -13.25
CA ARG A 99 2.33 7.43 -13.07
C ARG A 99 2.83 6.58 -11.91
N SER A 100 2.01 6.39 -10.88
CA SER A 100 2.36 5.51 -9.76
C SER A 100 2.67 4.09 -10.23
N VAL A 101 1.90 3.57 -11.17
CA VAL A 101 2.12 2.24 -11.74
C VAL A 101 3.13 2.31 -12.89
N LEU A 102 2.88 3.11 -13.93
CA LEU A 102 3.67 3.07 -15.17
C LEU A 102 5.10 3.61 -15.00
N SER A 103 5.35 4.47 -14.01
CA SER A 103 6.68 5.02 -13.75
C SER A 103 7.38 4.45 -12.52
N ASN A 104 6.62 4.02 -11.50
CA ASN A 104 7.17 3.65 -10.21
C ASN A 104 6.86 2.20 -9.81
N ASN A 105 6.08 1.48 -10.61
CA ASN A 105 5.63 0.12 -10.29
C ASN A 105 5.06 0.02 -8.87
N ALA A 106 4.25 1.01 -8.46
CA ALA A 106 3.64 1.03 -7.14
C ALA A 106 2.57 -0.06 -7.03
N GLN A 107 2.68 -0.88 -6.01
CA GLN A 107 1.73 -1.96 -5.73
C GLN A 107 0.59 -1.50 -4.81
N VAL A 108 0.80 -0.43 -4.05
CA VAL A 108 -0.15 0.04 -3.04
C VAL A 108 -0.65 1.43 -3.38
N LEU A 109 -1.97 1.55 -3.53
CA LEU A 109 -2.66 2.84 -3.68
C LEU A 109 -3.36 3.19 -2.36
N ALA A 110 -3.08 4.36 -1.82
CA ALA A 110 -3.74 4.89 -0.63
C ALA A 110 -4.61 6.10 -0.98
N LEU A 111 -5.86 6.10 -0.50
CA LEU A 111 -6.83 7.16 -0.72
C LEU A 111 -7.30 7.78 0.59
N GLY A 112 -7.66 9.06 0.54
CA GLY A 112 -8.21 9.80 1.66
C GLY A 112 -9.72 10.00 1.54
N GLN A 113 -10.53 9.39 2.43
CA GLN A 113 -11.98 9.57 2.44
C GLN A 113 -12.39 11.03 2.67
N ARG A 114 -11.55 11.84 3.33
CA ARG A 114 -11.78 13.27 3.57
C ARG A 114 -11.19 14.16 2.48
N VAL A 115 -10.55 13.58 1.46
CA VAL A 115 -9.84 14.32 0.40
C VAL A 115 -10.55 14.21 -0.93
N VAL A 116 -10.99 13.02 -1.33
CA VAL A 116 -11.68 12.79 -2.60
C VAL A 116 -13.12 12.35 -2.39
N GLY A 117 -14.00 12.75 -3.28
CA GLY A 117 -15.36 12.22 -3.32
C GLY A 117 -15.38 10.76 -3.77
N LEU A 118 -16.37 9.98 -3.34
CA LEU A 118 -16.46 8.54 -3.61
C LEU A 118 -16.44 8.22 -5.10
N GLU A 119 -17.12 8.98 -5.94
CA GLU A 119 -17.17 8.74 -7.38
C GLU A 119 -15.81 8.97 -8.05
N LEU A 120 -15.02 9.95 -7.56
CA LEU A 120 -13.66 10.11 -8.03
C LEU A 120 -12.78 8.92 -7.55
N ALA A 121 -12.93 8.49 -6.29
CA ALA A 121 -12.21 7.32 -5.78
C ALA A 121 -12.50 6.07 -6.61
N ARG A 122 -13.76 5.80 -6.95
CA ARG A 122 -14.19 4.70 -7.83
C ARG A 122 -13.53 4.77 -9.21
N ARG A 123 -13.50 5.98 -9.79
CA ARG A 123 -12.85 6.20 -11.08
C ARG A 123 -11.34 5.91 -10.99
N LEU A 124 -10.66 6.44 -9.99
CA LEU A 124 -9.22 6.26 -9.79
C LEU A 124 -8.86 4.78 -9.60
N VAL A 125 -9.64 4.03 -8.82
CA VAL A 125 -9.43 2.59 -8.63
C VAL A 125 -9.64 1.81 -9.92
N ARG A 126 -10.68 2.13 -10.72
CA ARG A 126 -10.88 1.48 -12.04
C ARG A 126 -9.75 1.76 -13.02
N GLU A 127 -9.21 2.97 -13.04
CA GLU A 127 -8.06 3.34 -13.84
C GLU A 127 -6.81 2.57 -13.36
N TRP A 128 -6.55 2.55 -12.05
CA TRP A 128 -5.43 1.85 -11.43
C TRP A 128 -5.37 0.35 -11.75
N LEU A 129 -6.50 -0.34 -11.76
CA LEU A 129 -6.59 -1.75 -12.15
C LEU A 129 -6.18 -1.99 -13.62
N GLY A 130 -6.25 -0.97 -14.46
CA GLY A 130 -5.92 -1.08 -15.88
C GLY A 130 -4.45 -0.83 -16.21
N TYR A 131 -3.67 -0.28 -15.28
CA TYR A 131 -2.26 0.01 -15.54
C TYR A 131 -1.36 -1.18 -15.18
N GLU A 132 -0.34 -1.41 -16.00
CA GLU A 132 0.66 -2.44 -15.79
C GLU A 132 2.05 -1.86 -16.06
N PHE A 133 3.00 -2.13 -15.16
CA PHE A 133 4.37 -1.66 -15.33
C PHE A 133 5.08 -2.45 -16.42
N ASP A 134 5.70 -1.73 -17.34
CA ASP A 134 6.55 -2.34 -18.36
C ASP A 134 8.02 -2.41 -17.87
N PRO A 135 8.55 -3.61 -17.60
CA PRO A 135 9.95 -3.78 -17.18
C PRO A 135 10.97 -3.41 -18.25
N ALA A 136 10.56 -3.22 -19.52
CA ALA A 136 11.42 -2.73 -20.59
C ALA A 136 11.38 -1.19 -20.72
N SER A 137 10.55 -0.50 -19.93
CA SER A 137 10.43 0.96 -19.99
C SER A 137 11.68 1.67 -19.47
N ALA A 138 11.86 2.94 -19.86
CA ALA A 138 12.93 3.80 -19.32
C ALA A 138 12.83 4.03 -17.79
N SER A 139 11.71 3.69 -17.16
CA SER A 139 11.51 3.78 -15.71
C SER A 139 12.09 2.58 -14.94
N ALA A 140 12.32 1.45 -15.60
CA ALA A 140 12.75 0.21 -14.95
C ALA A 140 14.06 0.37 -14.15
N ALA A 141 15.05 1.07 -14.73
CA ALA A 141 16.31 1.34 -14.04
C ALA A 141 16.15 2.17 -12.78
N LYS A 142 15.17 3.10 -12.74
CA LYS A 142 14.88 3.93 -11.57
C LYS A 142 14.17 3.13 -10.48
N VAL A 143 13.24 2.25 -10.86
CA VAL A 143 12.58 1.34 -9.92
C VAL A 143 13.60 0.40 -9.28
N ALA A 144 14.54 -0.14 -10.05
CA ALA A 144 15.60 -1.00 -9.53
C ALA A 144 16.50 -0.27 -8.49
N LEU A 145 16.74 1.04 -8.65
CA LEU A 145 17.47 1.83 -7.64
C LEU A 145 16.67 2.00 -6.34
N ILE A 146 15.34 2.13 -6.42
CA ILE A 146 14.48 2.15 -5.22
C ILE A 146 14.56 0.81 -4.48
N ASP A 147 14.47 -0.31 -5.20
CA ASP A 147 14.59 -1.64 -4.62
C ASP A 147 15.98 -1.90 -3.99
N GLU A 148 17.03 -1.27 -4.52
CA GLU A 148 18.37 -1.34 -3.93
C GLU A 148 18.46 -0.54 -2.60
N LEU A 149 17.75 0.59 -2.48
CA LEU A 149 17.69 1.36 -1.23
C LEU A 149 17.02 0.55 -0.11
N ASP A 150 15.97 -0.21 -0.41
CA ASP A 150 15.33 -1.09 0.56
C ASP A 150 16.30 -2.15 1.09
N ARG A 151 17.08 -2.79 0.22
CA ARG A 151 18.08 -3.79 0.60
C ARG A 151 19.16 -3.22 1.50
N ARG A 152 19.69 -2.03 1.18
CA ARG A 152 20.71 -1.36 2.01
C ARG A 152 20.14 -0.99 3.39
N GLY A 153 18.89 -0.56 3.46
CA GLY A 153 18.22 -0.27 4.73
C GLY A 153 18.07 -1.50 5.62
N ALA A 154 17.74 -2.65 5.05
CA ALA A 154 17.65 -3.92 5.76
C ALA A 154 19.01 -4.37 6.31
N ASP A 155 20.08 -4.30 5.52
CA ASP A 155 21.44 -4.69 5.93
C ASP A 155 22.00 -3.80 7.05
N SER A 156 21.75 -2.49 7.01
CA SER A 156 22.20 -1.56 8.05
C SER A 156 21.44 -1.76 9.37
N GLY A 157 20.16 -2.12 9.33
CA GLY A 157 19.37 -2.47 10.51
C GLY A 157 19.85 -3.76 11.21
N ALA A 158 20.32 -4.72 10.43
CA ALA A 158 20.85 -5.99 10.95
C ALA A 158 22.21 -5.82 11.67
N GLN A 159 22.99 -4.79 11.37
CA GLN A 159 24.29 -4.51 12.00
C GLN A 159 24.19 -3.68 13.27
N ALA A 160 23.08 -3.03 13.56
CA ALA A 160 22.81 -2.33 14.81
C ALA A 160 22.27 -3.30 15.87
N GLY A 161 23.12 -4.22 16.37
CA GLY A 161 22.81 -5.09 17.49
C GLY A 161 22.54 -4.28 18.77
N PRO A 162 21.86 -4.86 19.79
CA PRO A 162 21.45 -4.13 20.98
C PRO A 162 22.68 -3.63 21.75
N THR A 163 22.80 -2.31 21.89
CA THR A 163 23.78 -1.69 22.75
C THR A 163 23.39 -1.96 24.20
N THR A 164 24.01 -2.96 24.82
CA THR A 164 23.81 -3.28 26.25
C THR A 164 24.43 -2.15 27.06
N THR A 165 23.64 -1.18 27.49
CA THR A 165 24.10 -0.21 28.49
C THR A 165 24.09 -0.87 29.85
N THR A 166 25.26 -1.36 30.30
CA THR A 166 25.45 -1.83 31.65
C THR A 166 25.56 -0.60 32.58
N THR A 167 24.48 -0.27 33.24
CA THR A 167 24.51 0.71 34.33
C THR A 167 25.11 0.04 35.56
N THR A 168 26.40 0.25 35.86
CA THR A 168 27.01 -0.08 37.13
C THR A 168 26.53 0.92 38.17
N CYS A 169 25.66 0.45 39.07
CA CYS A 169 25.32 1.14 40.29
C CYS A 169 26.49 0.97 41.26
N GLY A 170 27.29 2.02 41.46
CA GLY A 170 28.34 2.07 42.48
C GLY A 170 27.72 2.45 43.82
N SER A 171 28.12 1.71 44.84
CA SER A 171 27.78 1.83 46.25
C SER A 171 28.20 3.16 46.87
#